data_107411d9c199e384120a65fc33028765
#
_entry.id   107411d9c199e384120a65fc33028765
#
_cell.length_a   1.000
_cell.length_b   1.000
_cell.length_c   1.000
_cell.angle_alpha   90.00
_cell.angle_beta   90.00
_cell.angle_gamma   90.00
#
_symmetry.space_group_name_H-M   'P 1'
#
loop_
_entity.id
_entity.type
_entity.pdbx_description
1 polymer ?
#
loop_
_entity_poly.entity_id
_entity_poly.type
_entity_poly.pdbx_seq_one_letter_code
_entity_poly.pdbx_strand_id
1 'polypeptide(L)'
;MLAWAAIAGLLPQSIIGPFTGALIDRWNRKRIMMLADTFIALCTLILAILFWIDIAQVWHIFGLLALRSIGSAFHMPAMQASVPLLAPTDQLTRIAGVNQIIASVSQIAGPALGAMLITIWKIEYVLLFDVAGALIAVTSLFFVHIPNPEKEEGVERDILKEMKEGAMIILRNKGLSWIFLYDISVAFFIIPISVLFPLMTLDYFNGTEFQAGIIEAIWSVGALIGGAIMGAKVYKINRVALINWMYLLCGLTFLLTGVLPTDGFVWFAVLTAIGGVSGAVYNAAFTGLLQTKIEPGALGRVFSMFFTFSLIPAMLGLVGIGFLADGLGLTTSFILSGSIIIVIGIAAFLTPPAMRLDRQKD
;
A
#
# COMPACT_ATOMS: atom_id res chain seq x y z
N MET A 1 -15.42 -2.68 17.79
CA MET A 1 -15.95 -1.81 16.72
C MET A 1 -14.88 -1.49 15.68
N LEU A 2 -13.76 -0.86 16.03
CA LEU A 2 -12.68 -0.48 15.07
C LEU A 2 -12.13 -1.67 14.26
N ALA A 3 -11.90 -2.82 14.89
CA ALA A 3 -11.42 -4.02 14.19
C ALA A 3 -12.41 -4.51 13.12
N TRP A 4 -13.71 -4.48 13.40
CA TRP A 4 -14.74 -4.84 12.42
C TRP A 4 -14.81 -3.83 11.26
N ALA A 5 -14.62 -2.54 11.53
CA ALA A 5 -14.53 -1.52 10.48
C ALA A 5 -13.30 -1.75 9.57
N ALA A 6 -12.15 -2.09 10.15
CA ALA A 6 -10.95 -2.42 9.39
C ALA A 6 -11.15 -3.68 8.53
N ILE A 7 -11.77 -4.74 9.08
CA ILE A 7 -12.10 -5.95 8.32
C ILE A 7 -13.05 -5.62 7.16
N ALA A 8 -14.12 -4.86 7.42
CA ALA A 8 -15.07 -4.46 6.39
C ALA A 8 -14.39 -3.61 5.28
N GLY A 9 -13.43 -2.77 5.64
CA GLY A 9 -12.69 -1.95 4.68
C GLY A 9 -11.60 -2.68 3.89
N LEU A 10 -11.09 -3.81 4.37
CA LEU A 10 -9.93 -4.47 3.75
C LEU A 10 -10.26 -5.86 3.17
N LEU A 11 -11.11 -6.64 3.83
CA LEU A 11 -11.38 -8.03 3.44
C LEU A 11 -12.04 -8.15 2.05
N PRO A 12 -13.06 -7.34 1.67
CA PRO A 12 -13.68 -7.45 0.35
C PRO A 12 -12.69 -7.23 -0.80
N GLN A 13 -11.82 -6.22 -0.71
CA GLN A 13 -10.82 -5.97 -1.75
C GLN A 13 -9.79 -7.11 -1.85
N SER A 14 -9.46 -7.76 -0.74
CA SER A 14 -8.52 -8.88 -0.73
C SER A 14 -9.08 -10.12 -1.41
N ILE A 15 -10.39 -10.38 -1.22
CA ILE A 15 -11.07 -11.53 -1.83
C ILE A 15 -11.32 -11.30 -3.33
N ILE A 16 -11.74 -10.10 -3.70
CA ILE A 16 -12.11 -9.75 -5.08
C ILE A 16 -10.88 -9.41 -5.92
N GLY A 17 -9.79 -8.96 -5.30
CA GLY A 17 -8.56 -8.51 -5.96
C GLY A 17 -8.09 -9.41 -7.11
N PRO A 18 -7.93 -10.73 -6.93
CA PRO A 18 -7.49 -11.60 -8.02
C PRO A 18 -8.38 -11.58 -9.26
N PHE A 19 -9.69 -11.38 -9.08
CA PHE A 19 -10.65 -11.30 -10.19
C PHE A 19 -10.59 -9.94 -10.90
N THR A 20 -10.35 -8.87 -10.16
CA THR A 20 -10.32 -7.51 -10.73
C THR A 20 -9.20 -7.33 -11.73
N GLY A 21 -8.06 -8.00 -11.55
CA GLY A 21 -6.91 -7.92 -12.43
C GLY A 21 -7.23 -8.33 -13.86
N ALA A 22 -7.92 -9.45 -14.04
CA ALA A 22 -8.35 -9.92 -15.35
C ALA A 22 -9.32 -8.94 -16.01
N LEU A 23 -10.23 -8.34 -15.25
CA LEU A 23 -11.18 -7.35 -15.75
C LEU A 23 -10.49 -6.02 -16.13
N ILE A 24 -9.49 -5.59 -15.37
CA ILE A 24 -8.72 -4.35 -15.60
C ILE A 24 -7.91 -4.45 -16.90
N ASP A 25 -7.35 -5.61 -17.21
CA ASP A 25 -6.61 -5.81 -18.45
C ASP A 25 -7.53 -5.91 -19.69
N ARG A 26 -8.79 -6.26 -19.50
CA ARG A 26 -9.80 -6.34 -20.58
C ARG A 26 -10.50 -5.03 -20.88
N TRP A 27 -10.80 -4.26 -19.85
CA TRP A 27 -11.64 -3.08 -19.94
C TRP A 27 -10.82 -1.80 -20.08
N ASN A 28 -11.50 -0.74 -20.47
CA ASN A 28 -10.90 0.58 -20.50
C ASN A 28 -10.57 1.04 -19.08
N ARG A 29 -9.27 1.12 -18.76
CA ARG A 29 -8.77 1.46 -17.41
C ARG A 29 -9.29 2.80 -16.91
N LYS A 30 -9.40 3.81 -17.81
CA LYS A 30 -9.99 5.11 -17.50
C LYS A 30 -11.43 4.94 -17.02
N ARG A 31 -12.26 4.15 -17.76
CA ARG A 31 -13.66 3.91 -17.36
C ARG A 31 -13.76 3.16 -16.04
N ILE A 32 -12.88 2.19 -15.80
CA ILE A 32 -12.84 1.46 -14.53
C ILE A 32 -12.58 2.43 -13.37
N MET A 33 -11.55 3.29 -13.47
CA MET A 33 -11.24 4.28 -12.42
C MET A 33 -12.41 5.23 -12.19
N MET A 34 -13.00 5.79 -13.27
CA MET A 34 -14.15 6.68 -13.13
C MET A 34 -15.37 6.00 -12.51
N LEU A 35 -15.68 4.76 -12.89
CA LEU A 35 -16.78 3.99 -12.31
C LEU A 35 -16.51 3.63 -10.84
N ALA A 36 -15.29 3.24 -10.51
CA ALA A 36 -14.88 2.93 -9.14
C ALA A 36 -14.99 4.16 -8.23
N ASP A 37 -14.46 5.32 -8.64
CA ASP A 37 -14.56 6.57 -7.87
C ASP A 37 -16.02 7.01 -7.71
N THR A 38 -16.82 6.93 -8.78
CA THR A 38 -18.26 7.24 -8.72
C THR A 38 -18.99 6.30 -7.76
N PHE A 39 -18.69 5.00 -7.80
CA PHE A 39 -19.28 4.01 -6.91
C PHE A 39 -18.91 4.27 -5.43
N ILE A 40 -17.63 4.56 -5.16
CA ILE A 40 -17.14 4.92 -3.83
C ILE A 40 -17.84 6.20 -3.34
N ALA A 41 -17.94 7.21 -4.18
CA ALA A 41 -18.63 8.46 -3.85
C ALA A 41 -20.12 8.26 -3.57
N LEU A 42 -20.81 7.40 -4.33
CA LEU A 42 -22.21 7.05 -4.08
C LEU A 42 -22.39 6.36 -2.73
N CYS A 43 -21.50 5.43 -2.36
CA CYS A 43 -21.51 4.81 -1.03
C CYS A 43 -21.35 5.86 0.08
N THR A 44 -20.43 6.82 -0.10
CA THR A 44 -20.25 7.92 0.86
C THR A 44 -21.46 8.85 0.91
N LEU A 45 -22.05 9.16 -0.24
CA LEU A 45 -23.26 9.99 -0.31
C LEU A 45 -24.44 9.32 0.40
N ILE A 46 -24.62 8.01 0.19
CA ILE A 46 -25.66 7.25 0.91
C ILE A 46 -25.41 7.34 2.42
N LEU A 47 -24.15 7.17 2.87
CA LEU A 47 -23.81 7.29 4.28
C LEU A 47 -24.10 8.69 4.82
N ALA A 48 -23.75 9.74 4.08
CA ALA A 48 -24.06 11.13 4.45
C ALA A 48 -25.56 11.37 4.58
N ILE A 49 -26.37 10.85 3.67
CA ILE A 49 -27.84 10.93 3.72
C ILE A 49 -28.38 10.21 4.96
N LEU A 50 -27.88 8.98 5.27
CA LEU A 50 -28.30 8.23 6.45
C LEU A 50 -28.01 8.97 7.76
N PHE A 51 -26.86 9.69 7.83
CA PHE A 51 -26.58 10.56 8.97
C PHE A 51 -27.50 11.79 8.99
N TRP A 52 -27.76 12.38 7.82
CA TRP A 52 -28.63 13.59 7.74
C TRP A 52 -30.06 13.32 8.21
N ILE A 53 -30.61 12.16 7.91
CA ILE A 53 -31.98 11.76 8.33
C ILE A 53 -32.01 10.99 9.65
N ASP A 54 -30.88 10.94 10.35
CA ASP A 54 -30.70 10.42 11.71
C ASP A 54 -31.07 8.91 11.87
N ILE A 55 -30.94 8.11 10.79
CA ILE A 55 -31.17 6.66 10.82
C ILE A 55 -29.88 5.84 10.64
N ALA A 56 -28.71 6.50 10.65
CA ALA A 56 -27.43 5.83 10.51
C ALA A 56 -27.20 4.85 11.68
N GLN A 57 -26.91 3.60 11.35
CA GLN A 57 -26.56 2.55 12.31
C GLN A 57 -25.19 1.97 11.98
N VAL A 58 -24.56 1.32 12.95
CA VAL A 58 -23.20 0.76 12.80
C VAL A 58 -23.11 -0.24 11.65
N TRP A 59 -24.12 -1.03 11.40
CA TRP A 59 -24.13 -1.98 10.29
C TRP A 59 -24.21 -1.30 8.91
N HIS A 60 -24.83 -0.12 8.79
CA HIS A 60 -24.79 0.69 7.57
C HIS A 60 -23.34 1.12 7.27
N ILE A 61 -22.61 1.55 8.31
CA ILE A 61 -21.21 1.97 8.17
C ILE A 61 -20.37 0.79 7.66
N PHE A 62 -20.49 -0.38 8.30
CA PHE A 62 -19.74 -1.57 7.89
C PHE A 62 -20.11 -2.03 6.48
N GLY A 63 -21.39 -2.04 6.12
CA GLY A 63 -21.85 -2.41 4.79
C GLY A 63 -21.31 -1.48 3.70
N LEU A 64 -21.39 -0.17 3.93
CA LEU A 64 -20.88 0.83 2.98
C LEU A 64 -19.34 0.85 2.91
N LEU A 65 -18.63 0.61 4.02
CA LEU A 65 -17.18 0.41 3.99
C LEU A 65 -16.79 -0.82 3.16
N ALA A 66 -17.53 -1.92 3.29
CA ALA A 66 -17.29 -3.12 2.49
C ALA A 66 -17.54 -2.87 0.99
N LEU A 67 -18.60 -2.13 0.64
CA LEU A 67 -18.87 -1.73 -0.74
C LEU A 67 -17.78 -0.79 -1.28
N ARG A 68 -17.33 0.20 -0.53
CA ARG A 68 -16.21 1.07 -0.89
C ARG A 68 -14.93 0.28 -1.13
N SER A 69 -14.67 -0.73 -0.30
CA SER A 69 -13.52 -1.64 -0.46
C SER A 69 -13.54 -2.38 -1.79
N ILE A 70 -14.73 -2.78 -2.28
CA ILE A 70 -14.90 -3.38 -3.62
C ILE A 70 -14.49 -2.37 -4.71
N GLY A 71 -14.93 -1.12 -4.62
CA GLY A 71 -14.50 -0.06 -5.55
C GLY A 71 -12.98 0.12 -5.56
N SER A 72 -12.36 0.15 -4.39
CA SER A 72 -10.90 0.27 -4.25
C SER A 72 -10.14 -0.89 -4.88
N ALA A 73 -10.71 -2.11 -4.85
CA ALA A 73 -10.12 -3.29 -5.50
C ALA A 73 -9.95 -3.14 -7.03
N PHE A 74 -10.78 -2.31 -7.65
CA PHE A 74 -10.66 -1.99 -9.09
C PHE A 74 -9.78 -0.75 -9.33
N HIS A 75 -9.94 0.30 -8.52
CA HIS A 75 -9.29 1.58 -8.75
C HIS A 75 -7.77 1.48 -8.69
N MET A 76 -7.22 0.94 -7.58
CA MET A 76 -5.77 0.94 -7.33
C MET A 76 -4.97 0.18 -8.38
N PRO A 77 -5.30 -1.09 -8.75
CA PRO A 77 -4.56 -1.79 -9.79
C PRO A 77 -4.72 -1.15 -11.17
N ALA A 78 -5.91 -0.59 -11.49
CA ALA A 78 -6.15 0.11 -12.76
C ALA A 78 -5.28 1.36 -12.88
N MET A 79 -5.14 2.14 -11.79
CA MET A 79 -4.27 3.30 -11.73
C MET A 79 -2.80 2.90 -11.95
N GLN A 80 -2.31 1.92 -11.20
CA GLN A 80 -0.91 1.45 -11.30
C GLN A 80 -0.58 0.90 -12.70
N ALA A 81 -1.53 0.16 -13.31
CA ALA A 81 -1.38 -0.37 -14.64
C ALA A 81 -1.46 0.70 -15.75
N SER A 82 -2.07 1.87 -15.47
CA SER A 82 -2.20 2.96 -16.44
C SER A 82 -0.93 3.79 -16.57
N VAL A 83 -0.11 3.88 -15.53
CA VAL A 83 1.09 4.73 -15.49
C VAL A 83 2.06 4.44 -16.65
N PRO A 84 2.40 3.18 -16.98
CA PRO A 84 3.33 2.89 -18.09
C PRO A 84 2.77 3.20 -19.48
N LEU A 85 1.46 3.44 -19.61
CA LEU A 85 0.84 3.87 -20.86
C LEU A 85 0.94 5.38 -21.07
N LEU A 86 1.25 6.12 -20.02
CA LEU A 86 1.27 7.59 -19.99
C LEU A 86 2.68 8.16 -19.90
N ALA A 87 3.66 7.36 -19.52
CA ALA A 87 5.00 7.82 -19.20
C ALA A 87 6.08 6.92 -19.78
N PRO A 88 7.26 7.49 -20.16
CA PRO A 88 8.42 6.72 -20.57
C PRO A 88 8.90 5.77 -19.46
N THR A 89 9.44 4.61 -19.87
CA THR A 89 9.85 3.55 -18.93
C THR A 89 10.95 3.96 -17.95
N ASP A 90 11.83 4.88 -18.36
CA ASP A 90 12.87 5.44 -17.51
C ASP A 90 12.35 6.38 -16.42
N GLN A 91 11.13 6.94 -16.58
CA GLN A 91 10.47 7.84 -15.62
C GLN A 91 9.61 7.09 -14.58
N LEU A 92 9.28 5.81 -14.76
CA LEU A 92 8.30 5.10 -13.95
C LEU A 92 8.64 5.10 -12.45
N THR A 93 9.89 4.85 -12.09
CA THR A 93 10.33 4.89 -10.68
C THR A 93 10.23 6.30 -10.08
N ARG A 94 10.49 7.34 -10.88
CA ARG A 94 10.32 8.73 -10.46
C ARG A 94 8.86 9.07 -10.22
N ILE A 95 7.97 8.64 -11.11
CA ILE A 95 6.51 8.84 -10.95
C ILE A 95 6.00 8.10 -9.73
N ALA A 96 6.48 6.89 -9.46
CA ALA A 96 6.16 6.16 -8.23
C ALA A 96 6.61 6.95 -6.98
N GLY A 97 7.77 7.61 -7.01
CA GLY A 97 8.23 8.52 -5.96
C GLY A 97 7.31 9.72 -5.77
N VAL A 98 6.84 10.34 -6.86
CA VAL A 98 5.87 11.45 -6.81
C VAL A 98 4.53 10.98 -6.21
N ASN A 99 4.04 9.81 -6.62
CA ASN A 99 2.83 9.21 -6.04
C ASN A 99 3.00 8.95 -4.54
N GLN A 100 4.20 8.54 -4.10
CA GLN A 100 4.51 8.37 -2.68
C GLN A 100 4.48 9.69 -1.91
N ILE A 101 4.94 10.81 -2.51
CA ILE A 101 4.81 12.14 -1.92
C ILE A 101 3.32 12.48 -1.69
N ILE A 102 2.49 12.30 -2.71
CA ILE A 102 1.05 12.56 -2.63
C ILE A 102 0.42 11.70 -1.52
N ALA A 103 0.73 10.41 -1.48
CA ALA A 103 0.24 9.49 -0.45
C ALA A 103 0.67 9.94 0.97
N SER A 104 1.95 10.31 1.15
CA SER A 104 2.47 10.77 2.45
C SER A 104 1.83 12.07 2.92
N VAL A 105 1.67 13.04 2.01
CA VAL A 105 0.95 14.29 2.33
C VAL A 105 -0.50 14.00 2.73
N SER A 106 -1.18 13.11 2.01
CA SER A 106 -2.56 12.71 2.34
C SER A 106 -2.66 12.00 3.69
N GLN A 107 -1.69 11.15 4.04
CA GLN A 107 -1.65 10.46 5.34
C GLN A 107 -1.38 11.42 6.51
N ILE A 108 -0.63 12.48 6.31
CA ILE A 108 -0.39 13.51 7.34
C ILE A 108 -1.58 14.46 7.45
N ALA A 109 -2.01 15.00 6.30
CA ALA A 109 -3.05 16.02 6.26
C ALA A 109 -4.46 15.47 6.51
N GLY A 110 -4.74 14.24 6.06
CA GLY A 110 -6.07 13.63 6.14
C GLY A 110 -6.63 13.57 7.55
N PRO A 111 -5.98 12.92 8.51
CA PRO A 111 -6.46 12.84 9.89
C PRO A 111 -6.57 14.22 10.56
N ALA A 112 -5.60 15.11 10.33
CA ALA A 112 -5.61 16.46 10.91
C ALA A 112 -6.78 17.31 10.37
N LEU A 113 -6.98 17.29 9.06
CA LEU A 113 -8.11 18.00 8.42
C LEU A 113 -9.44 17.35 8.81
N GLY A 114 -9.52 16.03 8.84
CA GLY A 114 -10.72 15.30 9.25
C GLY A 114 -11.14 15.66 10.68
N ALA A 115 -10.21 15.62 11.63
CA ALA A 115 -10.44 16.01 13.01
C ALA A 115 -10.90 17.47 13.12
N MET A 116 -10.24 18.40 12.41
CA MET A 116 -10.63 19.81 12.38
C MET A 116 -12.03 20.00 11.81
N LEU A 117 -12.35 19.34 10.71
CA LEU A 117 -13.66 19.47 10.05
C LEU A 117 -14.79 18.95 10.93
N ILE A 118 -14.62 17.81 11.63
CA ILE A 118 -15.62 17.23 12.54
C ILE A 118 -15.89 18.14 13.75
N THR A 119 -14.93 18.97 14.19
CA THR A 119 -15.17 19.95 15.27
C THR A 119 -16.01 21.14 14.83
N ILE A 120 -15.98 21.48 13.53
CA ILE A 120 -16.66 22.66 12.98
C ILE A 120 -18.01 22.30 12.36
N TRP A 121 -18.07 21.15 11.71
CA TRP A 121 -19.22 20.67 10.95
C TRP A 121 -19.70 19.30 11.40
N LYS A 122 -20.99 19.03 11.19
CA LYS A 122 -21.54 17.69 11.41
C LYS A 122 -20.95 16.69 10.42
N ILE A 123 -20.93 15.43 10.81
CA ILE A 123 -20.29 14.33 10.03
C ILE A 123 -20.86 14.23 8.61
N GLU A 124 -22.15 14.46 8.42
CA GLU A 124 -22.79 14.42 7.10
C GLU A 124 -22.18 15.42 6.12
N TYR A 125 -21.83 16.64 6.57
CA TYR A 125 -21.16 17.63 5.71
C TYR A 125 -19.71 17.26 5.46
N VAL A 126 -19.02 16.68 6.44
CA VAL A 126 -17.63 16.22 6.26
C VAL A 126 -17.56 15.11 5.21
N LEU A 127 -18.53 14.19 5.19
CA LEU A 127 -18.61 13.16 4.17
C LEU A 127 -18.82 13.72 2.75
N LEU A 128 -19.47 14.88 2.59
CA LEU A 128 -19.64 15.51 1.28
C LEU A 128 -18.32 16.02 0.67
N PHE A 129 -17.26 16.24 1.46
CA PHE A 129 -15.93 16.53 0.91
C PHE A 129 -15.35 15.35 0.12
N ASP A 130 -15.58 14.13 0.56
CA ASP A 130 -15.18 12.93 -0.19
C ASP A 130 -15.91 12.85 -1.53
N VAL A 131 -17.22 13.15 -1.53
CA VAL A 131 -18.05 13.21 -2.75
C VAL A 131 -17.55 14.32 -3.69
N ALA A 132 -17.26 15.51 -3.16
CA ALA A 132 -16.73 16.62 -3.95
C ALA A 132 -15.34 16.28 -4.54
N GLY A 133 -14.46 15.67 -3.74
CA GLY A 133 -13.16 15.16 -4.19
C GLY A 133 -13.29 14.16 -5.33
N ALA A 134 -14.20 13.20 -5.21
CA ALA A 134 -14.47 12.22 -6.26
C ALA A 134 -15.01 12.87 -7.55
N LEU A 135 -15.89 13.87 -7.44
CA LEU A 135 -16.37 14.63 -8.59
C LEU A 135 -15.23 15.35 -9.32
N ILE A 136 -14.30 15.96 -8.57
CA ILE A 136 -13.12 16.61 -9.14
C ILE A 136 -12.23 15.55 -9.81
N ALA A 137 -12.00 14.41 -9.18
CA ALA A 137 -11.18 13.34 -9.72
C ALA A 137 -11.77 12.76 -11.02
N VAL A 138 -13.06 12.42 -11.03
CA VAL A 138 -13.77 11.90 -12.21
C VAL A 138 -13.77 12.93 -13.34
N THR A 139 -14.03 14.21 -13.02
CA THR A 139 -14.03 15.30 -14.01
C THR A 139 -12.63 15.50 -14.59
N SER A 140 -11.60 15.51 -13.76
CA SER A 140 -10.20 15.62 -14.20
C SER A 140 -9.81 14.47 -15.10
N LEU A 141 -10.18 13.25 -14.71
CA LEU A 141 -9.89 12.03 -15.47
C LEU A 141 -10.63 12.03 -16.84
N PHE A 142 -11.78 12.68 -16.91
CA PHE A 142 -12.53 12.81 -18.19
C PHE A 142 -11.69 13.50 -19.26
N PHE A 143 -10.88 14.49 -18.91
CA PHE A 143 -10.01 15.22 -19.85
C PHE A 143 -8.68 14.51 -20.16
N VAL A 144 -8.29 13.50 -19.39
CA VAL A 144 -7.06 12.76 -19.63
C VAL A 144 -7.30 11.64 -20.64
N HIS A 145 -6.49 11.56 -21.68
CA HIS A 145 -6.51 10.43 -22.60
C HIS A 145 -5.59 9.32 -22.08
N ILE A 146 -6.18 8.16 -21.71
CA ILE A 146 -5.45 6.96 -21.33
C ILE A 146 -5.61 5.95 -22.45
N PRO A 147 -4.53 5.58 -23.16
CA PRO A 147 -4.57 4.55 -24.18
C PRO A 147 -5.01 3.22 -23.57
N ASN A 148 -5.74 2.43 -24.33
CA ASN A 148 -5.98 1.04 -23.94
C ASN A 148 -4.80 0.18 -24.42
N PRO A 149 -4.40 -0.86 -23.67
CA PRO A 149 -3.53 -1.88 -24.22
C PRO A 149 -4.18 -2.52 -25.44
N GLU A 150 -3.37 -2.90 -26.42
CA GLU A 150 -3.86 -3.59 -27.62
C GLU A 150 -4.60 -4.87 -27.22
N LYS A 151 -5.78 -5.04 -27.75
CA LYS A 151 -6.61 -6.23 -27.49
C LYS A 151 -6.24 -7.31 -28.50
N GLU A 152 -5.86 -8.47 -28.03
CA GLU A 152 -5.85 -9.66 -28.88
C GLU A 152 -7.29 -10.05 -29.21
N GLU A 153 -7.67 -10.00 -30.48
CA GLU A 153 -8.98 -10.41 -30.99
C GLU A 153 -9.04 -11.94 -31.11
N GLY A 154 -10.15 -12.53 -30.70
CA GLY A 154 -10.46 -13.94 -31.00
C GLY A 154 -10.12 -14.97 -29.93
N VAL A 155 -9.67 -14.60 -28.75
CA VAL A 155 -9.40 -15.54 -27.65
C VAL A 155 -10.65 -15.70 -26.77
N GLU A 156 -11.17 -16.93 -26.63
CA GLU A 156 -12.15 -17.26 -25.58
C GLU A 156 -11.55 -16.93 -24.20
N ARG A 157 -12.22 -16.01 -23.48
CA ARG A 157 -11.65 -15.39 -22.28
C ARG A 157 -12.31 -15.92 -21.02
N ASP A 158 -11.63 -16.88 -20.41
CA ASP A 158 -11.98 -17.41 -19.08
C ASP A 158 -11.23 -16.61 -17.99
N ILE A 159 -11.98 -15.99 -17.07
CA ILE A 159 -11.41 -15.21 -15.96
C ILE A 159 -10.47 -16.06 -15.11
N LEU A 160 -10.83 -17.31 -14.83
CA LEU A 160 -9.99 -18.21 -14.05
C LEU A 160 -8.69 -18.56 -14.78
N LYS A 161 -8.75 -18.71 -16.10
CA LYS A 161 -7.57 -18.93 -16.93
C LYS A 161 -6.65 -17.71 -16.92
N GLU A 162 -7.20 -16.51 -17.03
CA GLU A 162 -6.41 -15.26 -16.98
C GLU A 162 -5.81 -14.99 -15.59
N MET A 163 -6.52 -15.32 -14.51
CA MET A 163 -5.94 -15.31 -13.16
C MET A 163 -4.75 -16.28 -13.06
N LYS A 164 -4.92 -17.50 -13.60
CA LYS A 164 -3.84 -18.48 -13.65
C LYS A 164 -2.66 -17.97 -14.51
N GLU A 165 -2.94 -17.31 -15.61
CA GLU A 165 -1.90 -16.68 -16.45
C GLU A 165 -1.16 -15.58 -15.70
N GLY A 166 -1.84 -14.69 -14.96
CA GLY A 166 -1.22 -13.70 -14.08
C GLY A 166 -0.28 -14.33 -13.05
N ALA A 167 -0.74 -15.40 -12.37
CA ALA A 167 0.12 -16.16 -11.47
C ALA A 167 1.30 -16.80 -12.21
N MET A 168 1.06 -17.34 -13.42
CA MET A 168 2.12 -17.96 -14.23
C MET A 168 3.16 -16.95 -14.72
N ILE A 169 2.81 -15.70 -14.98
CA ILE A 169 3.76 -14.63 -15.31
C ILE A 169 4.78 -14.48 -14.16
N ILE A 170 4.30 -14.45 -12.92
CA ILE A 170 5.16 -14.37 -11.73
C ILE A 170 5.98 -15.66 -11.58
N LEU A 171 5.33 -16.83 -11.61
CA LEU A 171 5.96 -18.12 -11.32
C LEU A 171 6.95 -18.60 -12.39
N ARG A 172 6.72 -18.27 -13.67
CA ARG A 172 7.65 -18.61 -14.77
C ARG A 172 8.91 -17.77 -14.74
N ASN A 173 8.83 -16.54 -14.24
CA ASN A 173 10.01 -15.70 -14.08
C ASN A 173 10.60 -15.88 -12.68
N LYS A 174 11.67 -16.70 -12.59
CA LYS A 174 12.35 -16.98 -11.32
C LYS A 174 12.74 -15.72 -10.54
N GLY A 175 13.11 -14.63 -11.22
CA GLY A 175 13.45 -13.38 -10.57
C GLY A 175 12.23 -12.74 -9.90
N LEU A 176 11.11 -12.64 -10.61
CA LEU A 176 9.85 -12.13 -10.07
C LEU A 176 9.34 -13.01 -8.92
N SER A 177 9.36 -14.34 -9.08
CA SER A 177 8.92 -15.27 -8.02
C SER A 177 9.65 -15.03 -6.71
N TRP A 178 10.99 -14.87 -6.76
CA TRP A 178 11.78 -14.60 -5.57
C TRP A 178 11.49 -13.23 -4.96
N ILE A 179 11.33 -12.18 -5.78
CA ILE A 179 10.99 -10.85 -5.30
C ILE A 179 9.63 -10.87 -4.60
N PHE A 180 8.61 -11.50 -5.19
CA PHE A 180 7.29 -11.63 -4.58
C PHE A 180 7.33 -12.43 -3.28
N LEU A 181 8.09 -13.53 -3.23
CA LEU A 181 8.25 -14.32 -2.01
C LEU A 181 8.87 -13.50 -0.87
N TYR A 182 9.94 -12.75 -1.16
CA TYR A 182 10.58 -11.89 -0.17
C TYR A 182 9.66 -10.76 0.28
N ASP A 183 8.94 -10.14 -0.66
CA ASP A 183 8.00 -9.06 -0.36
C ASP A 183 6.86 -9.54 0.56
N ILE A 184 6.22 -10.64 0.23
CA ILE A 184 5.17 -11.26 1.04
C ILE A 184 5.71 -11.62 2.43
N SER A 185 6.92 -12.17 2.50
CA SER A 185 7.56 -12.51 3.78
C SER A 185 7.85 -11.28 4.62
N VAL A 186 8.33 -10.21 4.01
CA VAL A 186 8.59 -8.92 4.69
C VAL A 186 7.28 -8.25 5.13
N ALA A 187 6.24 -8.26 4.29
CA ALA A 187 4.92 -7.70 4.62
C ALA A 187 4.28 -8.41 5.83
N PHE A 188 4.49 -9.73 5.96
CA PHE A 188 4.05 -10.51 7.11
C PHE A 188 4.60 -10.01 8.45
N PHE A 189 5.77 -9.38 8.47
CA PHE A 189 6.37 -8.82 9.68
C PHE A 189 6.19 -7.31 9.83
N ILE A 190 6.25 -6.54 8.73
CA ILE A 190 6.16 -5.07 8.79
C ILE A 190 4.77 -4.61 9.24
N ILE A 191 3.69 -5.16 8.64
CA ILE A 191 2.33 -4.68 8.91
C ILE A 191 1.93 -4.93 10.37
N PRO A 192 2.18 -6.12 10.96
CA PRO A 192 1.91 -6.34 12.38
C PRO A 192 2.71 -5.43 13.31
N ILE A 193 4.00 -5.23 13.01
CA ILE A 193 4.84 -4.34 13.84
C ILE A 193 4.32 -2.90 13.80
N SER A 194 3.77 -2.43 12.68
CA SER A 194 3.25 -1.06 12.58
C SER A 194 2.13 -0.79 13.59
N VAL A 195 1.34 -1.80 13.94
CA VAL A 195 0.26 -1.70 14.95
C VAL A 195 0.82 -1.62 16.37
N LEU A 196 2.05 -2.08 16.60
CA LEU A 196 2.71 -1.99 17.92
C LEU A 196 3.37 -0.63 18.19
N PHE A 197 3.49 0.27 17.21
CA PHE A 197 4.11 1.59 17.41
C PHE A 197 3.41 2.44 18.50
N PRO A 198 2.08 2.56 18.53
CA PRO A 198 1.36 3.22 19.61
C PRO A 198 1.63 2.57 20.98
N LEU A 199 1.58 1.23 21.07
CA LEU A 199 1.85 0.50 22.30
C LEU A 199 3.30 0.69 22.77
N MET A 200 4.27 0.69 21.84
CA MET A 200 5.66 0.97 22.15
C MET A 200 5.81 2.38 22.75
N THR A 201 5.07 3.36 22.23
CA THR A 201 5.06 4.73 22.76
C THR A 201 4.44 4.80 24.14
N LEU A 202 3.25 4.22 24.34
CA LEU A 202 2.47 4.37 25.57
C LEU A 202 3.02 3.50 26.70
N ASP A 203 3.27 2.22 26.43
CA ASP A 203 3.55 1.23 27.46
C ASP A 203 5.05 1.10 27.74
N TYR A 204 5.92 1.16 26.70
CA TYR A 204 7.35 0.98 26.87
C TYR A 204 8.08 2.29 27.20
N PHE A 205 7.82 3.36 26.41
CA PHE A 205 8.44 4.67 26.64
C PHE A 205 7.66 5.54 27.65
N ASN A 206 6.54 5.06 28.20
CA ASN A 206 5.66 5.83 29.09
C ASN A 206 5.23 7.18 28.50
N GLY A 207 5.02 7.21 27.19
CA GLY A 207 4.63 8.39 26.45
C GLY A 207 3.13 8.68 26.55
N THR A 208 2.71 9.76 25.91
CA THR A 208 1.31 10.19 25.84
C THR A 208 0.68 9.80 24.49
N GLU A 209 -0.66 9.81 24.42
CA GLU A 209 -1.40 9.61 23.14
C GLU A 209 -0.98 10.63 22.07
N PHE A 210 -0.66 11.85 22.48
CA PHE A 210 -0.13 12.88 21.58
C PHE A 210 1.22 12.48 20.98
N GLN A 211 2.11 11.90 21.79
CA GLN A 211 3.40 11.38 21.31
C GLN A 211 3.23 10.18 20.38
N ALA A 212 2.24 9.30 20.62
CA ALA A 212 1.92 8.23 19.69
C ALA A 212 1.49 8.78 18.32
N GLY A 213 0.63 9.81 18.29
CA GLY A 213 0.27 10.51 17.05
C GLY A 213 1.46 11.18 16.36
N ILE A 214 2.40 11.74 17.13
CA ILE A 214 3.65 12.31 16.58
C ILE A 214 4.49 11.23 15.88
N ILE A 215 4.60 10.04 16.46
CA ILE A 215 5.36 8.94 15.84
C ILE A 215 4.79 8.53 14.50
N GLU A 216 3.46 8.45 14.35
CA GLU A 216 2.81 8.19 13.07
C GLU A 216 3.07 9.32 12.03
N ALA A 217 3.03 10.58 12.50
CA ALA A 217 3.39 11.71 11.65
C ALA A 217 4.87 11.67 11.22
N ILE A 218 5.78 11.30 12.11
CA ILE A 218 7.22 11.16 11.81
C ILE A 218 7.47 10.08 10.77
N TRP A 219 6.78 8.93 10.84
CA TRP A 219 6.83 7.90 9.79
C TRP A 219 6.43 8.49 8.44
N SER A 220 5.32 9.22 8.39
CA SER A 220 4.80 9.82 7.17
C SER A 220 5.72 10.92 6.63
N VAL A 221 6.36 11.72 7.49
CA VAL A 221 7.40 12.69 7.10
C VAL A 221 8.62 11.97 6.51
N GLY A 222 9.07 10.88 7.13
CA GLY A 222 10.11 10.02 6.56
C GLY A 222 9.73 9.51 5.18
N ALA A 223 8.50 9.01 5.01
CA ALA A 223 8.00 8.54 3.72
C ALA A 223 7.92 9.67 2.67
N LEU A 224 7.54 10.89 3.08
CA LEU A 224 7.58 12.07 2.21
C LEU A 224 9.01 12.37 1.70
N ILE A 225 10.01 12.31 2.59
CA ILE A 225 11.42 12.51 2.25
C ILE A 225 11.88 11.41 1.27
N GLY A 226 11.58 10.14 1.56
CA GLY A 226 11.91 9.02 0.68
C GLY A 226 11.28 9.14 -0.70
N GLY A 227 10.00 9.52 -0.76
CA GLY A 227 9.28 9.82 -2.00
C GLY A 227 9.92 10.99 -2.76
N ALA A 228 10.29 12.06 -2.06
CA ALA A 228 10.97 13.23 -2.66
C ALA A 228 12.33 12.84 -3.25
N ILE A 229 13.13 12.01 -2.56
CA ILE A 229 14.40 11.48 -3.08
C ILE A 229 14.14 10.73 -4.39
N MET A 230 13.19 9.82 -4.44
CA MET A 230 12.90 9.03 -5.63
C MET A 230 12.24 9.84 -6.75
N GLY A 231 11.44 10.84 -6.40
CA GLY A 231 10.75 11.74 -7.34
C GLY A 231 11.65 12.82 -7.95
N ALA A 232 12.76 13.18 -7.29
CA ALA A 232 13.60 14.32 -7.70
C ALA A 232 14.26 14.12 -9.06
N LYS A 233 14.73 12.89 -9.36
CA LYS A 233 15.42 12.59 -10.62
C LYS A 233 15.28 11.12 -11.02
N VAL A 234 15.65 10.82 -12.26
CA VAL A 234 15.78 9.44 -12.75
C VAL A 234 17.09 8.85 -12.24
N TYR A 235 16.98 7.74 -11.52
CA TYR A 235 18.16 7.01 -11.01
C TYR A 235 18.49 5.82 -11.89
N LYS A 236 19.75 5.73 -12.33
CA LYS A 236 20.30 4.58 -13.08
C LYS A 236 20.90 3.55 -12.12
N ILE A 237 20.09 3.02 -11.20
CA ILE A 237 20.49 2.03 -10.20
C ILE A 237 19.68 0.75 -10.37
N ASN A 238 20.27 -0.37 -9.98
CA ASN A 238 19.54 -1.63 -9.94
C ASN A 238 18.44 -1.55 -8.86
N ARG A 239 17.17 -1.57 -9.29
CA ARG A 239 16.00 -1.44 -8.41
C ARG A 239 15.89 -2.59 -7.43
N VAL A 240 16.28 -3.81 -7.83
CA VAL A 240 16.28 -4.98 -6.93
C VAL A 240 17.30 -4.81 -5.82
N ALA A 241 18.51 -4.32 -6.15
CA ALA A 241 19.49 -4.01 -5.12
C ALA A 241 18.99 -2.93 -4.16
N LEU A 242 18.31 -1.89 -4.67
CA LEU A 242 17.73 -0.83 -3.86
C LEU A 242 16.65 -1.38 -2.93
N ILE A 243 15.73 -2.23 -3.42
CA ILE A 243 14.71 -2.92 -2.62
C ILE A 243 15.37 -3.69 -1.47
N ASN A 244 16.41 -4.47 -1.76
CA ASN A 244 17.10 -5.27 -0.75
C ASN A 244 17.79 -4.40 0.31
N TRP A 245 18.40 -3.27 -0.09
CA TRP A 245 18.95 -2.29 0.86
C TRP A 245 17.87 -1.69 1.75
N MET A 246 16.67 -1.45 1.21
CA MET A 246 15.55 -0.93 2.00
C MET A 246 15.01 -1.97 2.99
N TYR A 247 15.02 -3.26 2.65
CA TYR A 247 14.72 -4.32 3.63
C TYR A 247 15.72 -4.32 4.78
N LEU A 248 17.03 -4.26 4.48
CA LEU A 248 18.08 -4.19 5.51
C LEU A 248 17.91 -2.97 6.41
N LEU A 249 17.66 -1.80 5.81
CA LEU A 249 17.51 -0.56 6.54
C LEU A 249 16.26 -0.59 7.43
N CYS A 250 15.12 -1.04 6.92
CA CYS A 250 13.87 -1.18 7.67
C CYS A 250 14.02 -2.20 8.81
N GLY A 251 14.61 -3.38 8.53
CA GLY A 251 14.86 -4.39 9.56
C GLY A 251 15.81 -3.87 10.65
N LEU A 252 16.83 -3.09 10.29
CA LEU A 252 17.74 -2.48 11.22
C LEU A 252 17.04 -1.45 12.12
N THR A 253 16.14 -0.62 11.56
CA THR A 253 15.37 0.34 12.38
C THR A 253 14.50 -0.37 13.42
N PHE A 254 13.85 -1.47 13.05
CA PHE A 254 13.03 -2.26 14.00
C PHE A 254 13.87 -2.95 15.05
N LEU A 255 14.98 -3.59 14.65
CA LEU A 255 15.90 -4.23 15.59
C LEU A 255 16.45 -3.23 16.59
N LEU A 256 16.93 -2.07 16.14
CA LEU A 256 17.45 -1.02 17.00
C LEU A 256 16.36 -0.46 17.91
N THR A 257 15.13 -0.27 17.43
CA THR A 257 13.99 0.14 18.27
C THR A 257 13.76 -0.82 19.44
N GLY A 258 13.86 -2.13 19.20
CA GLY A 258 13.65 -3.13 20.26
C GLY A 258 14.76 -3.20 21.32
N VAL A 259 15.96 -2.65 21.04
CA VAL A 259 17.06 -2.60 22.02
C VAL A 259 17.23 -1.23 22.69
N LEU A 260 16.39 -0.24 22.37
CA LEU A 260 16.42 1.07 23.02
C LEU A 260 16.07 0.96 24.52
N PRO A 261 16.71 1.74 25.40
CA PRO A 261 16.27 1.90 26.77
C PRO A 261 14.98 2.72 26.87
N THR A 262 14.27 2.66 27.98
CA THR A 262 12.98 3.33 28.19
C THR A 262 13.00 4.86 28.09
N ASP A 263 14.17 5.48 28.21
CA ASP A 263 14.40 6.92 27.98
C ASP A 263 14.78 7.25 26.54
N GLY A 264 14.82 6.23 25.66
CA GLY A 264 15.25 6.33 24.27
C GLY A 264 14.18 6.84 23.27
N PHE A 265 13.12 7.49 23.71
CA PHE A 265 12.00 7.93 22.84
C PHE A 265 12.45 8.79 21.64
N VAL A 266 13.41 9.68 21.82
CA VAL A 266 13.93 10.52 20.72
C VAL A 266 14.60 9.66 19.64
N TRP A 267 15.36 8.64 20.03
CA TRP A 267 15.98 7.71 19.10
C TRP A 267 14.94 6.84 18.39
N PHE A 268 13.87 6.43 19.10
CA PHE A 268 12.73 5.76 18.48
C PHE A 268 12.09 6.62 17.39
N ALA A 269 11.89 7.93 17.63
CA ALA A 269 11.38 8.86 16.63
C ALA A 269 12.32 8.97 15.41
N VAL A 270 13.65 9.05 15.63
CA VAL A 270 14.64 9.08 14.54
C VAL A 270 14.61 7.79 13.72
N LEU A 271 14.58 6.63 14.37
CA LEU A 271 14.51 5.33 13.71
C LEU A 271 13.20 5.19 12.91
N THR A 272 12.10 5.70 13.46
CA THR A 272 10.79 5.74 12.77
C THR A 272 10.85 6.58 11.50
N ALA A 273 11.49 7.76 11.53
CA ALA A 273 11.70 8.58 10.33
C ALA A 273 12.50 7.84 9.26
N ILE A 274 13.60 7.18 9.66
CA ILE A 274 14.43 6.37 8.75
C ILE A 274 13.62 5.19 8.18
N GLY A 275 12.80 4.53 9.00
CA GLY A 275 11.87 3.49 8.57
C GLY A 275 10.91 3.98 7.50
N GLY A 276 10.32 5.17 7.70
CA GLY A 276 9.45 5.83 6.72
C GLY A 276 10.16 6.10 5.39
N VAL A 277 11.40 6.63 5.43
CA VAL A 277 12.23 6.81 4.23
C VAL A 277 12.42 5.47 3.50
N SER A 278 12.78 4.41 4.24
CA SER A 278 13.03 3.10 3.63
C SER A 278 11.79 2.53 2.96
N GLY A 279 10.62 2.62 3.61
CA GLY A 279 9.35 2.17 3.07
C GLY A 279 8.95 2.88 1.78
N ALA A 280 9.13 4.20 1.71
CA ALA A 280 8.81 4.99 0.53
C ALA A 280 9.75 4.69 -0.65
N VAL A 281 11.05 4.60 -0.39
CA VAL A 281 12.06 4.25 -1.42
C VAL A 281 11.81 2.84 -1.94
N TYR A 282 11.54 1.88 -1.04
CA TYR A 282 11.13 0.52 -1.41
C TYR A 282 9.91 0.53 -2.33
N ASN A 283 8.84 1.21 -1.94
CA ASN A 283 7.59 1.24 -2.70
C ASN A 283 7.78 1.81 -4.11
N ALA A 284 8.53 2.91 -4.23
CA ALA A 284 8.84 3.51 -5.53
C ALA A 284 9.71 2.60 -6.41
N ALA A 285 10.70 1.94 -5.83
CA ALA A 285 11.58 1.01 -6.55
C ALA A 285 10.81 -0.25 -7.00
N PHE A 286 10.00 -0.84 -6.13
CA PHE A 286 9.21 -2.04 -6.40
C PHE A 286 8.14 -1.77 -7.47
N THR A 287 7.35 -0.72 -7.31
CA THR A 287 6.33 -0.33 -8.28
C THR A 287 6.96 -0.04 -9.64
N GLY A 288 8.04 0.74 -9.68
CA GLY A 288 8.76 1.05 -10.91
C GLY A 288 9.39 -0.20 -11.57
N LEU A 289 9.83 -1.18 -10.77
CA LEU A 289 10.35 -2.46 -11.27
C LEU A 289 9.24 -3.26 -11.97
N LEU A 290 8.08 -3.44 -11.31
CA LEU A 290 6.96 -4.16 -11.89
C LEU A 290 6.47 -3.49 -13.18
N GLN A 291 6.28 -2.17 -13.15
CA GLN A 291 5.85 -1.39 -14.32
C GLN A 291 6.81 -1.43 -15.50
N THR A 292 8.11 -1.70 -15.24
CA THR A 292 9.14 -1.80 -16.30
C THR A 292 9.28 -3.22 -16.85
N LYS A 293 9.08 -4.25 -16.01
CA LYS A 293 9.39 -5.65 -16.36
C LYS A 293 8.17 -6.46 -16.79
N ILE A 294 6.98 -5.94 -16.58
CA ILE A 294 5.72 -6.60 -16.92
C ILE A 294 5.08 -5.84 -18.07
N GLU A 295 4.59 -6.58 -19.04
CA GLU A 295 3.87 -6.01 -20.17
C GLU A 295 2.62 -5.23 -19.71
N PRO A 296 2.32 -4.08 -20.32
CA PRO A 296 1.17 -3.26 -19.95
C PRO A 296 -0.16 -4.01 -19.92
N GLY A 297 -0.33 -5.02 -20.81
CA GLY A 297 -1.53 -5.85 -20.88
C GLY A 297 -1.70 -6.86 -19.73
N ALA A 298 -0.67 -7.07 -18.91
CA ALA A 298 -0.68 -8.00 -17.77
C ALA A 298 -0.56 -7.31 -16.40
N LEU A 299 -0.31 -5.99 -16.39
CA LEU A 299 -0.05 -5.25 -15.15
C LEU A 299 -1.24 -5.27 -14.19
N GLY A 300 -2.46 -5.20 -14.69
CA GLY A 300 -3.66 -5.27 -13.85
C GLY A 300 -3.72 -6.57 -13.05
N ARG A 301 -3.48 -7.70 -13.73
CA ARG A 301 -3.45 -9.03 -13.10
C ARG A 301 -2.33 -9.15 -12.06
N VAL A 302 -1.13 -8.68 -12.38
CA VAL A 302 0.03 -8.77 -11.49
C VAL A 302 -0.14 -7.87 -10.25
N PHE A 303 -0.58 -6.62 -10.42
CA PHE A 303 -0.82 -5.73 -9.27
C PHE A 303 -1.97 -6.21 -8.39
N SER A 304 -3.07 -6.71 -8.98
CA SER A 304 -4.17 -7.27 -8.20
C SER A 304 -3.73 -8.48 -7.36
N MET A 305 -2.93 -9.37 -7.95
CA MET A 305 -2.34 -10.49 -7.21
C MET A 305 -1.38 -10.03 -6.13
N PHE A 306 -0.54 -9.04 -6.43
CA PHE A 306 0.38 -8.46 -5.47
C PHE A 306 -0.38 -7.94 -4.24
N PHE A 307 -1.37 -7.08 -4.42
CA PHE A 307 -2.16 -6.56 -3.31
C PHE A 307 -2.84 -7.65 -2.50
N THR A 308 -3.39 -8.68 -3.15
CA THR A 308 -4.03 -9.80 -2.46
C THR A 308 -3.02 -10.63 -1.66
N PHE A 309 -1.91 -11.04 -2.30
CA PHE A 309 -0.91 -11.89 -1.66
C PHE A 309 -0.08 -11.18 -0.60
N SER A 310 0.04 -9.86 -0.64
CA SER A 310 0.66 -9.08 0.43
C SER A 310 -0.28 -8.89 1.62
N LEU A 311 -1.58 -8.70 1.38
CA LEU A 311 -2.54 -8.38 2.43
C LEU A 311 -2.96 -9.61 3.26
N ILE A 312 -3.19 -10.76 2.64
CA ILE A 312 -3.62 -11.97 3.36
C ILE A 312 -2.57 -12.43 4.41
N PRO A 313 -1.29 -12.63 4.06
CA PRO A 313 -0.27 -12.95 5.05
C PRO A 313 -0.09 -11.88 6.13
N ALA A 314 -0.22 -10.60 5.75
CA ALA A 314 -0.16 -9.51 6.70
C ALA A 314 -1.29 -9.54 7.73
N MET A 315 -2.51 -9.91 7.33
CA MET A 315 -3.63 -10.12 8.27
C MET A 315 -3.37 -11.31 9.22
N LEU A 316 -2.78 -12.41 8.72
CA LEU A 316 -2.36 -13.53 9.55
C LEU A 316 -1.25 -13.12 10.52
N GLY A 317 -0.28 -12.34 10.07
CA GLY A 317 0.77 -11.75 10.88
C GLY A 317 0.19 -10.85 11.98
N LEU A 318 -0.85 -10.07 11.68
CA LEU A 318 -1.52 -9.20 12.64
C LEU A 318 -2.17 -9.99 13.80
N VAL A 319 -2.77 -11.14 13.50
CA VAL A 319 -3.29 -12.05 14.54
C VAL A 319 -2.13 -12.63 15.37
N GLY A 320 -1.05 -13.05 14.70
CA GLY A 320 0.13 -13.64 15.35
C GLY A 320 0.89 -12.67 16.26
N ILE A 321 0.99 -11.38 15.86
CA ILE A 321 1.79 -10.39 16.61
C ILE A 321 1.17 -10.06 17.97
N GLY A 322 -0.17 -10.11 18.10
CA GLY A 322 -0.84 -9.94 19.38
C GLY A 322 -0.37 -11.01 20.39
N PHE A 323 -0.38 -12.28 19.98
CA PHE A 323 0.13 -13.38 20.82
C PHE A 323 1.62 -13.26 21.11
N LEU A 324 2.42 -12.78 20.15
CA LEU A 324 3.86 -12.56 20.35
C LEU A 324 4.11 -11.41 21.33
N ALA A 325 3.41 -10.29 21.18
CA ALA A 325 3.56 -9.13 22.06
C ALA A 325 3.13 -9.45 23.51
N ASP A 326 2.01 -10.19 23.68
CA ASP A 326 1.52 -10.61 24.98
C ASP A 326 2.43 -11.65 25.64
N GLY A 327 3.01 -12.58 24.86
CA GLY A 327 3.84 -13.67 25.38
C GLY A 327 5.32 -13.33 25.54
N LEU A 328 5.92 -12.60 24.59
CA LEU A 328 7.36 -12.31 24.55
C LEU A 328 7.71 -10.84 24.86
N GLY A 329 6.71 -9.96 24.91
CA GLY A 329 6.86 -8.54 25.11
C GLY A 329 7.10 -7.73 23.84
N LEU A 330 6.86 -6.42 23.92
CA LEU A 330 6.93 -5.47 22.78
C LEU A 330 8.34 -5.42 22.18
N THR A 331 9.36 -5.20 23.00
CA THR A 331 10.77 -5.07 22.57
C THR A 331 11.25 -6.31 21.83
N THR A 332 10.94 -7.51 22.37
CA THR A 332 11.31 -8.78 21.74
C THR A 332 10.62 -8.94 20.37
N SER A 333 9.36 -8.49 20.24
CA SER A 333 8.63 -8.52 18.96
C SER A 333 9.30 -7.67 17.89
N PHE A 334 9.79 -6.46 18.28
CA PHE A 334 10.58 -5.58 17.39
C PHE A 334 11.92 -6.20 17.00
N ILE A 335 12.67 -6.77 17.97
CA ILE A 335 13.97 -7.42 17.72
C ILE A 335 13.80 -8.62 16.77
N LEU A 336 12.83 -9.49 17.02
CA LEU A 336 12.58 -10.67 16.19
C LEU A 336 12.20 -10.29 14.77
N SER A 337 11.21 -9.40 14.61
CA SER A 337 10.76 -8.96 13.30
C SER A 337 11.86 -8.25 12.53
N GLY A 338 12.60 -7.34 13.18
CA GLY A 338 13.73 -6.65 12.57
C GLY A 338 14.84 -7.61 12.14
N SER A 339 15.19 -8.59 13.00
CA SER A 339 16.20 -9.62 12.69
C SER A 339 15.79 -10.48 11.50
N ILE A 340 14.52 -10.92 11.45
CA ILE A 340 14.01 -11.73 10.34
C ILE A 340 14.01 -10.94 9.03
N ILE A 341 13.60 -9.66 9.04
CA ILE A 341 13.63 -8.80 7.85
C ILE A 341 15.07 -8.60 7.36
N ILE A 342 16.06 -8.45 8.26
CA ILE A 342 17.47 -8.38 7.90
C ILE A 342 17.92 -9.69 7.22
N VAL A 343 17.57 -10.84 7.79
CA VAL A 343 17.90 -12.16 7.21
C VAL A 343 17.28 -12.29 5.81
N ILE A 344 16.02 -11.88 5.64
CA ILE A 344 15.35 -11.86 4.32
C ILE A 344 16.11 -10.94 3.35
N GLY A 345 16.49 -9.73 3.77
CA GLY A 345 17.25 -8.79 2.96
C GLY A 345 18.60 -9.34 2.51
N ILE A 346 19.34 -10.02 3.41
CA ILE A 346 20.60 -10.70 3.08
C ILE A 346 20.35 -11.84 2.08
N ALA A 347 19.34 -12.69 2.35
CA ALA A 347 18.98 -13.79 1.45
C ALA A 347 18.61 -13.30 0.05
N ALA A 348 17.90 -12.15 -0.03
CA ALA A 348 17.52 -11.54 -1.28
C ALA A 348 18.75 -11.04 -2.10
N PHE A 349 19.79 -10.53 -1.44
CA PHE A 349 21.06 -10.21 -2.09
C PHE A 349 21.79 -11.45 -2.61
N LEU A 350 21.70 -12.55 -1.88
CA LEU A 350 22.34 -13.82 -2.25
C LEU A 350 21.58 -14.64 -3.29
N THR A 351 20.43 -14.12 -3.79
CA THR A 351 19.59 -14.78 -4.78
C THR A 351 19.86 -14.27 -6.20
N PRO A 352 20.72 -14.97 -7.01
CA PRO A 352 21.12 -14.47 -8.32
C PRO A 352 19.96 -14.23 -9.31
N PRO A 353 18.89 -15.08 -9.35
CA PRO A 353 17.77 -14.82 -10.25
C PRO A 353 17.06 -13.49 -9.99
N ALA A 354 16.90 -13.10 -8.72
CA ALA A 354 16.30 -11.82 -8.35
C ALA A 354 17.22 -10.65 -8.74
N MET A 355 18.49 -10.72 -8.38
CA MET A 355 19.47 -9.67 -8.63
C MET A 355 19.74 -9.40 -10.11
N ARG A 356 19.54 -10.40 -10.98
CA ARG A 356 19.71 -10.28 -12.44
C ARG A 356 18.48 -9.68 -13.13
N LEU A 357 17.31 -9.69 -12.48
CA LEU A 357 16.05 -9.27 -13.10
C LEU A 357 16.13 -7.85 -13.68
N ASP A 358 16.74 -6.90 -12.95
CA ASP A 358 16.86 -5.51 -13.38
C ASP A 358 18.18 -5.23 -14.15
N ARG A 359 19.10 -6.21 -14.24
CA ARG A 359 20.33 -6.12 -15.04
C ARG A 359 20.13 -6.58 -16.49
N GLN A 360 19.10 -7.37 -16.76
CA GLN A 360 18.78 -7.77 -18.12
C GLN A 360 18.29 -6.54 -18.87
N LYS A 361 19.16 -5.94 -19.65
CA LYS A 361 18.77 -5.05 -20.75
C LYS A 361 18.00 -5.90 -21.75
N ASP A 362 16.85 -5.44 -22.15
CA ASP A 362 16.07 -5.97 -23.27
C ASP A 362 16.88 -5.96 -24.55
#